data_3e370036655671f4cdd766adceae1fb5
#
_entry.id   3e370036655671f4cdd766adceae1fb5
#
_cell.length_a   1.000
_cell.length_b   1.000
_cell.length_c   1.000
_cell.angle_alpha   90.00
_cell.angle_beta   90.00
_cell.angle_gamma   90.00
#
_symmetry.space_group_name_H-M   'P 1'
#
loop_
_entity.id
_entity.type
_entity.pdbx_description
1 polymer ?
#
loop_
_entity_poly.entity_id
_entity_poly.type
_entity_poly.pdbx_seq_one_letter_code
_entity_poly.pdbx_strand_id
1 'polypeptide(L)'
;MTDAPSSPRLYVGLAIREGWQTFRRAPWPFVFFALAAFILSTLVDLIPGLAGFIATTMVSLWATIGFIRGAWIGLNGNSPQFGDFIAINPAAIWRLFSRQFILVMLLLAIGTAVLMLALIAADANEMFSELCKLIMATDPSDPDQITALIPVIQDLAMTVILSPSAIAVLLVGSLVGAYLQVNQAFLGYLAVIKGLGPIATIQRGITTVQGQWWQVLGLLVMQALILLLGVCACGFGLLAAVPVVFGITASAYRQLFGGDDAAGLLNGR
;
A
#
# COMPACT_ATOMS: atom_id res chain seq x y z
N MET A 1 16.38 25.22 32.11
CA MET A 1 16.81 24.17 31.21
C MET A 1 15.56 23.69 30.52
N THR A 2 15.29 24.17 29.32
CA THR A 2 14.18 23.75 28.48
C THR A 2 14.64 22.49 27.79
N ASP A 3 14.09 21.35 28.22
CA ASP A 3 14.29 20.08 27.54
C ASP A 3 13.90 20.26 26.06
N ALA A 4 14.91 20.19 25.18
CA ALA A 4 14.65 20.14 23.75
C ALA A 4 13.72 18.95 23.48
N PRO A 5 12.64 19.10 22.71
CA PRO A 5 11.75 17.99 22.43
C PRO A 5 12.57 16.86 21.82
N SER A 6 12.63 15.73 22.52
CA SER A 6 13.33 14.52 22.04
C SER A 6 12.81 14.20 20.66
N SER A 7 13.71 14.07 19.68
CA SER A 7 13.35 13.70 18.31
C SER A 7 12.43 12.47 18.34
N PRO A 8 11.30 12.48 17.62
CA PRO A 8 10.37 11.35 17.63
C PRO A 8 11.11 10.07 17.25
N ARG A 9 10.98 9.02 18.06
CA ARG A 9 11.65 7.73 17.84
C ARG A 9 10.63 6.63 17.67
N LEU A 10 10.85 5.78 16.67
CA LEU A 10 10.03 4.60 16.42
C LEU A 10 10.55 3.40 17.22
N TYR A 11 9.69 2.85 18.07
CA TYR A 11 9.92 1.61 18.80
C TYR A 11 9.05 0.51 18.19
N VAL A 12 9.63 -0.33 17.32
CA VAL A 12 8.92 -1.37 16.57
C VAL A 12 8.19 -2.35 17.52
N GLY A 13 8.86 -2.81 18.57
CA GLY A 13 8.25 -3.71 19.55
C GLY A 13 7.04 -3.11 20.27
N LEU A 14 7.08 -1.81 20.58
CA LEU A 14 5.93 -1.10 21.15
C LEU A 14 4.78 -1.01 20.14
N ALA A 15 5.08 -0.69 18.89
CA ALA A 15 4.07 -0.62 17.84
C ALA A 15 3.34 -1.96 17.64
N ILE A 16 4.08 -3.07 17.62
CA ILE A 16 3.51 -4.42 17.51
C ILE A 16 2.62 -4.74 18.72
N ARG A 17 3.09 -4.45 19.93
CA ARG A 17 2.33 -4.70 21.15
C ARG A 17 1.03 -3.88 21.19
N GLU A 18 1.09 -2.60 20.88
CA GLU A 18 -0.08 -1.71 20.87
C GLU A 18 -1.06 -2.08 19.75
N GLY A 19 -0.55 -2.44 18.57
CA GLY A 19 -1.39 -2.91 17.46
C GLY A 19 -2.15 -4.19 17.80
N TRP A 20 -1.47 -5.15 18.43
CA TRP A 20 -2.11 -6.36 18.93
C TRP A 20 -3.14 -6.08 20.02
N GLN A 21 -2.83 -5.20 20.97
CA GLN A 21 -3.76 -4.79 22.03
C GLN A 21 -4.99 -4.09 21.46
N THR A 22 -4.81 -3.25 20.44
CA THR A 22 -5.90 -2.58 19.70
C THR A 22 -6.88 -3.61 19.13
N PHE A 23 -6.37 -4.62 18.44
CA PHE A 23 -7.19 -5.70 17.91
C PHE A 23 -7.90 -6.48 19.02
N ARG A 24 -7.20 -6.85 20.09
CA ARG A 24 -7.76 -7.63 21.22
C ARG A 24 -8.87 -6.92 21.98
N ARG A 25 -8.96 -5.59 21.93
CA ARG A 25 -10.03 -4.83 22.60
C ARG A 25 -11.38 -5.04 21.94
N ALA A 26 -11.41 -5.22 20.63
CA ALA A 26 -12.65 -5.42 19.88
C ALA A 26 -12.43 -6.36 18.67
N PRO A 27 -12.06 -7.65 18.89
CA PRO A 27 -11.66 -8.53 17.79
C PRO A 27 -12.80 -8.75 16.78
N TRP A 28 -14.02 -8.93 17.26
CA TRP A 28 -15.16 -9.23 16.41
C TRP A 28 -15.53 -8.11 15.42
N PRO A 29 -15.66 -6.83 15.82
CA PRO A 29 -15.86 -5.75 14.85
C PRO A 29 -14.79 -5.69 13.77
N PHE A 30 -13.52 -5.90 14.12
CA PHE A 30 -12.42 -5.95 13.15
C PHE A 30 -12.56 -7.14 12.18
N VAL A 31 -12.84 -8.34 12.69
CA VAL A 31 -12.97 -9.56 11.88
C VAL A 31 -14.20 -9.46 10.97
N PHE A 32 -15.34 -9.02 11.47
CA PHE A 32 -16.54 -8.85 10.66
C PHE A 32 -16.34 -7.79 9.56
N PHE A 33 -15.67 -6.70 9.88
CA PHE A 33 -15.36 -5.68 8.87
C PHE A 33 -14.36 -6.20 7.82
N ALA A 34 -13.32 -6.94 8.23
CA ALA A 34 -12.37 -7.58 7.31
C ALA A 34 -13.09 -8.56 6.37
N LEU A 35 -14.00 -9.38 6.91
CA LEU A 35 -14.82 -10.31 6.13
C LEU A 35 -15.75 -9.57 5.16
N ALA A 36 -16.43 -8.53 5.61
CA ALA A 36 -17.31 -7.73 4.77
C ALA A 36 -16.53 -7.04 3.63
N ALA A 37 -15.36 -6.46 3.93
CA ALA A 37 -14.49 -5.85 2.94
C ALA A 37 -13.98 -6.90 1.92
N PHE A 38 -13.60 -8.09 2.37
CA PHE A 38 -13.18 -9.18 1.50
C PHE A 38 -14.31 -9.64 0.57
N ILE A 39 -15.51 -9.90 1.12
CA ILE A 39 -16.66 -10.31 0.30
C ILE A 39 -17.02 -9.23 -0.72
N LEU A 40 -17.05 -7.95 -0.29
CA LEU A 40 -17.38 -6.85 -1.18
C LEU A 40 -16.34 -6.69 -2.29
N SER A 41 -15.05 -6.82 -1.98
CA SER A 41 -13.97 -6.79 -2.98
C SER A 41 -14.16 -7.92 -4.00
N THR A 42 -14.40 -9.16 -3.53
CA THR A 42 -14.61 -10.31 -4.42
C THR A 42 -15.83 -10.13 -5.34
N LEU A 43 -16.92 -9.57 -4.82
CA LEU A 43 -18.13 -9.29 -5.61
C LEU A 43 -17.88 -8.24 -6.70
N VAL A 44 -17.12 -7.19 -6.34
CA VAL A 44 -16.81 -6.11 -7.29
C VAL A 44 -15.82 -6.56 -8.36
N ASP A 45 -14.90 -7.46 -8.04
CA ASP A 45 -13.94 -8.04 -9.00
C ASP A 45 -14.63 -8.89 -10.10
N LEU A 46 -15.90 -9.29 -9.91
CA LEU A 46 -16.70 -9.91 -10.96
C LEU A 46 -17.21 -8.93 -12.03
N ILE A 47 -17.10 -7.61 -11.78
CA ILE A 47 -17.52 -6.59 -12.74
C ILE A 47 -16.38 -6.33 -13.72
N PRO A 48 -16.55 -6.64 -15.03
CA PRO A 48 -15.47 -6.46 -15.99
C PRO A 48 -15.26 -5.00 -16.37
N GLY A 49 -14.07 -4.70 -16.89
CA GLY A 49 -13.74 -3.43 -17.51
C GLY A 49 -13.56 -2.26 -16.54
N LEU A 50 -13.69 -1.05 -17.07
CA LEU A 50 -13.42 0.19 -16.34
C LEU A 50 -14.33 0.37 -15.11
N ALA A 51 -15.58 -0.09 -15.21
CA ALA A 51 -16.53 -0.01 -14.10
C ALA A 51 -16.08 -0.85 -12.91
N GLY A 52 -15.60 -2.08 -13.14
CA GLY A 52 -15.01 -2.94 -12.11
C GLY A 52 -13.78 -2.29 -11.48
N PHE A 53 -12.86 -1.78 -12.28
CA PHE A 53 -11.67 -1.10 -11.78
C PHE A 53 -12.01 0.10 -10.86
N ILE A 54 -12.96 0.94 -11.25
CA ILE A 54 -13.42 2.06 -10.41
C ILE A 54 -14.04 1.55 -9.11
N ALA A 55 -14.91 0.56 -9.19
CA ALA A 55 -15.61 0.02 -8.03
C ALA A 55 -14.63 -0.67 -7.05
N THR A 56 -13.69 -1.49 -7.53
CA THR A 56 -12.62 -2.09 -6.70
C THR A 56 -11.77 -1.03 -6.02
N THR A 57 -11.41 0.04 -6.75
CA THR A 57 -10.67 1.17 -6.17
C THR A 57 -11.46 1.83 -5.03
N MET A 58 -12.76 2.09 -5.22
CA MET A 58 -13.61 2.71 -4.19
C MET A 58 -13.77 1.83 -2.96
N VAL A 59 -13.96 0.52 -3.14
CA VAL A 59 -14.06 -0.46 -2.04
C VAL A 59 -12.74 -0.53 -1.27
N SER A 60 -11.62 -0.55 -1.96
CA SER A 60 -10.28 -0.58 -1.34
C SER A 60 -10.01 0.68 -0.50
N LEU A 61 -10.36 1.86 -1.02
CA LEU A 61 -10.22 3.13 -0.28
C LEU A 61 -11.14 3.16 0.95
N TRP A 62 -12.39 2.75 0.80
CA TRP A 62 -13.35 2.67 1.90
C TRP A 62 -12.86 1.71 2.99
N ALA A 63 -12.42 0.50 2.62
CA ALA A 63 -11.89 -0.49 3.55
C ALA A 63 -10.65 0.04 4.29
N THR A 64 -9.72 0.67 3.57
CA THR A 64 -8.51 1.28 4.16
C THR A 64 -8.88 2.34 5.20
N ILE A 65 -9.81 3.25 4.90
CA ILE A 65 -10.25 4.29 5.82
C ILE A 65 -10.94 3.68 7.04
N GLY A 66 -11.79 2.65 6.84
CA GLY A 66 -12.44 1.93 7.92
C GLY A 66 -11.43 1.31 8.89
N PHE A 67 -10.41 0.60 8.38
CA PHE A 67 -9.35 0.05 9.22
C PHE A 67 -8.53 1.12 9.93
N ILE A 68 -8.16 2.22 9.26
CA ILE A 68 -7.45 3.35 9.88
C ILE A 68 -8.28 3.91 11.03
N ARG A 69 -9.58 4.13 10.82
CA ARG A 69 -10.49 4.67 11.85
C ARG A 69 -10.64 3.71 13.03
N GLY A 70 -10.90 2.43 12.78
CA GLY A 70 -10.99 1.41 13.82
C GLY A 70 -9.70 1.28 14.64
N ALA A 71 -8.55 1.26 13.96
CA ALA A 71 -7.24 1.22 14.60
C ALA A 71 -6.99 2.45 15.47
N TRP A 72 -7.35 3.65 14.97
CA TRP A 72 -7.19 4.91 15.70
C TRP A 72 -8.06 5.00 16.95
N ILE A 73 -9.33 4.57 16.85
CA ILE A 73 -10.25 4.46 18.00
C ILE A 73 -9.69 3.52 19.06
N GLY A 74 -9.22 2.34 18.63
CA GLY A 74 -8.66 1.34 19.52
C GLY A 74 -7.39 1.79 20.23
N LEU A 75 -6.50 2.52 19.55
CA LEU A 75 -5.31 3.12 20.14
C LEU A 75 -5.62 4.18 21.19
N ASN A 76 -6.70 4.93 21.02
CA ASN A 76 -7.15 5.93 21.99
C ASN A 76 -7.85 5.32 23.21
N GLY A 77 -7.85 3.99 23.35
CA GLY A 77 -8.38 3.28 24.51
C GLY A 77 -9.85 2.92 24.41
N ASN A 78 -10.54 3.32 23.35
CA ASN A 78 -11.94 3.01 23.11
C ASN A 78 -12.11 1.68 22.35
N SER A 79 -13.25 1.02 22.54
CA SER A 79 -13.60 -0.16 21.76
C SER A 79 -14.35 0.26 20.48
N PRO A 80 -13.76 0.07 19.29
CA PRO A 80 -14.43 0.39 18.05
C PRO A 80 -15.67 -0.51 17.84
N GLN A 81 -16.75 0.07 17.38
CA GLN A 81 -17.96 -0.64 17.00
C GLN A 81 -17.99 -0.86 15.49
N PHE A 82 -18.77 -1.86 15.00
CA PHE A 82 -18.84 -2.13 13.55
C PHE A 82 -19.27 -0.90 12.74
N GLY A 83 -20.19 -0.07 13.27
CA GLY A 83 -20.61 1.18 12.66
C GLY A 83 -19.48 2.20 12.42
N ASP A 84 -18.45 2.20 13.27
CA ASP A 84 -17.30 3.10 13.12
C ASP A 84 -16.49 2.79 11.85
N PHE A 85 -16.43 1.53 11.43
CA PHE A 85 -15.67 1.09 10.24
C PHE A 85 -16.39 1.43 8.94
N ILE A 86 -17.72 1.28 8.92
CA ILE A 86 -18.53 1.46 7.70
C ILE A 86 -18.85 2.93 7.41
N ALA A 87 -18.61 3.84 8.36
CA ALA A 87 -18.92 5.26 8.21
C ALA A 87 -18.17 5.87 7.03
N ILE A 88 -18.93 6.34 6.04
CA ILE A 88 -18.39 6.95 4.81
C ILE A 88 -18.00 8.40 5.08
N ASN A 89 -16.74 8.74 4.79
CA ASN A 89 -16.25 10.10 4.79
C ASN A 89 -15.72 10.46 3.40
N PRO A 90 -16.53 11.10 2.53
CA PRO A 90 -16.14 11.40 1.16
C PRO A 90 -14.87 12.26 1.06
N ALA A 91 -14.69 13.20 2.00
CA ALA A 91 -13.50 14.04 2.03
C ALA A 91 -12.23 13.23 2.35
N ALA A 92 -12.32 12.23 3.25
CA ALA A 92 -11.21 11.33 3.55
C ALA A 92 -10.90 10.42 2.35
N ILE A 93 -11.93 9.89 1.66
CA ILE A 93 -11.78 9.08 0.45
C ILE A 93 -11.05 9.89 -0.63
N TRP A 94 -11.48 11.12 -0.90
CA TRP A 94 -10.84 11.99 -1.89
C TRP A 94 -9.40 12.34 -1.52
N ARG A 95 -9.13 12.62 -0.25
CA ARG A 95 -7.77 12.87 0.24
C ARG A 95 -6.88 11.65 0.04
N LEU A 96 -7.33 10.46 0.43
CA LEU A 96 -6.56 9.23 0.27
C LEU A 96 -6.33 8.91 -1.21
N PHE A 97 -7.39 8.95 -2.02
CA PHE A 97 -7.32 8.71 -3.45
C PHE A 97 -6.30 9.61 -4.15
N SER A 98 -6.40 10.93 -3.96
CA SER A 98 -5.53 11.89 -4.65
C SER A 98 -4.04 11.68 -4.33
N ARG A 99 -3.70 11.32 -3.06
CA ARG A 99 -2.33 11.08 -2.66
C ARG A 99 -1.81 9.74 -3.20
N GLN A 100 -2.64 8.72 -3.10
CA GLN A 100 -2.31 7.40 -3.63
C GLN A 100 -2.16 7.44 -5.15
N PHE A 101 -3.01 8.16 -5.87
CA PHE A 101 -2.92 8.34 -7.30
C PHE A 101 -1.59 9.00 -7.71
N ILE A 102 -1.20 10.10 -7.05
CA ILE A 102 0.08 10.76 -7.34
C ILE A 102 1.26 9.83 -7.06
N LEU A 103 1.23 9.08 -5.96
CA LEU A 103 2.28 8.11 -5.65
C LEU A 103 2.37 7.00 -6.70
N VAL A 104 1.22 6.47 -7.14
CA VAL A 104 1.17 5.44 -8.19
C VAL A 104 1.71 5.99 -9.52
N MET A 105 1.33 7.21 -9.90
CA MET A 105 1.86 7.84 -11.11
C MET A 105 3.37 8.05 -11.03
N LEU A 106 3.89 8.46 -9.88
CA LEU A 106 5.33 8.61 -9.66
C LEU A 106 6.06 7.26 -9.77
N LEU A 107 5.54 6.22 -9.12
CA LEU A 107 6.12 4.87 -9.17
C LEU A 107 6.04 4.28 -10.59
N LEU A 108 4.95 4.53 -11.31
CA LEU A 108 4.79 4.10 -12.70
C LEU A 108 5.83 4.79 -13.61
N ALA A 109 6.01 6.09 -13.46
CA ALA A 109 7.01 6.84 -14.23
C ALA A 109 8.43 6.32 -13.97
N ILE A 110 8.79 6.08 -12.70
CA ILE A 110 10.08 5.50 -12.33
C ILE A 110 10.21 4.08 -12.88
N GLY A 111 9.20 3.24 -12.70
CA GLY A 111 9.19 1.86 -13.19
C GLY A 111 9.36 1.78 -14.71
N THR A 112 8.65 2.65 -15.44
CA THR A 112 8.79 2.76 -16.91
C THR A 112 10.21 3.20 -17.31
N ALA A 113 10.78 4.19 -16.64
CA ALA A 113 12.14 4.64 -16.90
C ALA A 113 13.18 3.52 -16.63
N VAL A 114 13.03 2.80 -15.52
CA VAL A 114 13.89 1.66 -15.17
C VAL A 114 13.76 0.55 -16.21
N LEU A 115 12.53 0.22 -16.64
CA LEU A 115 12.29 -0.79 -17.66
C LEU A 115 12.96 -0.40 -19.00
N MET A 116 12.78 0.84 -19.45
CA MET A 116 13.41 1.33 -20.68
C MET A 116 14.93 1.27 -20.60
N LEU A 117 15.53 1.67 -19.48
CA LEU A 117 16.95 1.57 -19.26
C LEU A 117 17.43 0.10 -19.24
N ALA A 118 16.66 -0.83 -18.69
CA ALA A 118 16.99 -2.25 -18.68
C ALA A 118 16.94 -2.86 -20.10
N LEU A 119 15.97 -2.46 -20.92
CA LEU A 119 15.86 -2.87 -22.31
C LEU A 119 17.05 -2.36 -23.14
N ILE A 120 17.44 -1.11 -22.96
CA ILE A 120 18.64 -0.54 -23.59
C ILE A 120 19.89 -1.30 -23.15
N ALA A 121 20.02 -1.58 -21.86
CA ALA A 121 21.17 -2.29 -21.31
C ALA A 121 21.28 -3.76 -21.75
N ALA A 122 20.13 -4.38 -22.11
CA ALA A 122 20.05 -5.73 -22.68
C ALA A 122 20.16 -5.78 -24.20
N ASP A 123 20.22 -4.63 -24.87
CA ASP A 123 20.11 -4.50 -26.35
C ASP A 123 18.83 -5.12 -26.92
N ALA A 124 17.74 -5.04 -26.15
CA ALA A 124 16.46 -5.68 -26.44
C ALA A 124 15.41 -4.70 -27.02
N ASN A 125 15.80 -3.53 -27.45
CA ASN A 125 14.87 -2.47 -27.92
C ASN A 125 14.09 -2.88 -29.18
N GLU A 126 14.72 -3.58 -30.10
CA GLU A 126 14.06 -4.06 -31.34
C GLU A 126 13.00 -5.11 -30.99
N MET A 127 13.32 -6.10 -30.15
CA MET A 127 12.39 -7.13 -29.69
C MET A 127 11.18 -6.50 -28.97
N PHE A 128 11.42 -5.49 -28.12
CA PHE A 128 10.37 -4.78 -27.44
C PHE A 128 9.45 -4.00 -28.42
N SER A 129 10.06 -3.36 -29.42
CA SER A 129 9.31 -2.66 -30.48
C SER A 129 8.44 -3.62 -31.29
N GLU A 130 8.98 -4.81 -31.63
CA GLU A 130 8.20 -5.85 -32.32
C GLU A 130 7.06 -6.37 -31.45
N LEU A 131 7.32 -6.66 -30.17
CA LEU A 131 6.28 -7.04 -29.23
C LEU A 131 5.15 -5.99 -29.15
N CYS A 132 5.49 -4.72 -29.06
CA CYS A 132 4.48 -3.64 -29.06
C CYS A 132 3.64 -3.63 -30.34
N LYS A 133 4.24 -3.84 -31.52
CA LYS A 133 3.51 -3.94 -32.79
C LYS A 133 2.56 -5.15 -32.81
N LEU A 134 3.05 -6.31 -32.33
CA LEU A 134 2.23 -7.51 -32.22
C LEU A 134 1.05 -7.32 -31.29
N ILE A 135 1.26 -6.72 -30.10
CA ILE A 135 0.18 -6.42 -29.14
C ILE A 135 -0.86 -5.49 -29.76
N MET A 136 -0.44 -4.45 -30.50
CA MET A 136 -1.36 -3.53 -31.17
C MET A 136 -2.13 -4.18 -32.31
N ALA A 137 -1.59 -5.22 -32.96
CA ALA A 137 -2.22 -5.97 -34.03
C ALA A 137 -3.11 -7.13 -33.54
N THR A 138 -2.98 -7.51 -32.27
CA THR A 138 -3.69 -8.65 -31.66
C THR A 138 -5.13 -8.25 -31.33
N ASP A 139 -6.10 -9.06 -31.74
CA ASP A 139 -7.48 -8.92 -31.27
C ASP A 139 -7.60 -9.47 -29.83
N PRO A 140 -7.96 -8.62 -28.84
CA PRO A 140 -8.12 -9.06 -27.45
C PRO A 140 -9.20 -10.13 -27.24
N SER A 141 -10.08 -10.31 -28.22
CA SER A 141 -11.17 -11.30 -28.17
C SER A 141 -10.74 -12.67 -28.68
N ASP A 142 -9.56 -12.79 -29.31
CA ASP A 142 -9.05 -14.04 -29.89
C ASP A 142 -7.99 -14.69 -28.95
N PRO A 143 -8.34 -15.80 -28.25
CA PRO A 143 -7.42 -16.48 -27.34
C PRO A 143 -6.17 -17.03 -28.03
N ASP A 144 -6.25 -17.42 -29.30
CA ASP A 144 -5.13 -18.00 -30.03
C ASP A 144 -4.07 -16.94 -30.34
N GLN A 145 -4.50 -15.73 -30.71
CA GLN A 145 -3.60 -14.61 -30.93
C GLN A 145 -2.93 -14.16 -29.61
N ILE A 146 -3.67 -14.16 -28.50
CA ILE A 146 -3.09 -13.86 -27.19
C ILE A 146 -2.04 -14.90 -26.80
N THR A 147 -2.32 -16.18 -27.04
CA THR A 147 -1.39 -17.27 -26.75
C THR A 147 -0.11 -17.19 -27.59
N ALA A 148 -0.21 -16.70 -28.82
CA ALA A 148 0.95 -16.49 -29.70
C ALA A 148 1.93 -15.40 -29.19
N LEU A 149 1.50 -14.50 -28.33
CA LEU A 149 2.38 -13.51 -27.69
C LEU A 149 3.28 -14.10 -26.61
N ILE A 150 2.89 -15.23 -25.99
CA ILE A 150 3.59 -15.82 -24.85
C ILE A 150 5.06 -16.12 -25.16
N PRO A 151 5.43 -16.80 -26.26
CA PRO A 151 6.82 -17.09 -26.57
C PRO A 151 7.64 -15.83 -26.81
N VAL A 152 7.07 -14.80 -27.44
CA VAL A 152 7.77 -13.53 -27.69
C VAL A 152 8.06 -12.80 -26.37
N ILE A 153 7.09 -12.81 -25.45
CA ILE A 153 7.26 -12.23 -24.11
C ILE A 153 8.30 -13.01 -23.31
N GLN A 154 8.30 -14.35 -23.41
CA GLN A 154 9.28 -15.19 -22.73
C GLN A 154 10.70 -14.96 -23.25
N ASP A 155 10.88 -14.84 -24.55
CA ASP A 155 12.19 -14.61 -25.17
C ASP A 155 12.73 -13.24 -24.78
N LEU A 156 11.91 -12.20 -24.83
CA LEU A 156 12.26 -10.87 -24.33
C LEU A 156 12.64 -10.90 -22.85
N ALA A 157 11.86 -11.58 -22.02
CA ALA A 157 12.13 -11.70 -20.59
C ALA A 157 13.46 -12.43 -20.32
N MET A 158 13.72 -13.51 -21.06
CA MET A 158 14.98 -14.25 -20.94
C MET A 158 16.17 -13.42 -21.36
N THR A 159 16.07 -12.64 -22.46
CA THR A 159 17.12 -11.73 -22.92
C THR A 159 17.48 -10.70 -21.83
N VAL A 160 16.46 -10.12 -21.18
CA VAL A 160 16.67 -9.15 -20.08
C VAL A 160 17.26 -9.83 -18.83
N ILE A 161 16.74 -11.01 -18.45
CA ILE A 161 17.19 -11.74 -17.25
C ILE A 161 18.61 -12.31 -17.41
N LEU A 162 19.02 -12.67 -18.61
CA LEU A 162 20.37 -13.16 -18.88
C LEU A 162 21.41 -12.04 -19.07
N SER A 163 20.97 -10.79 -19.21
CA SER A 163 21.86 -9.62 -19.34
C SER A 163 22.30 -9.10 -17.96
N PRO A 164 23.59 -9.21 -17.58
CA PRO A 164 24.07 -8.70 -16.29
C PRO A 164 23.87 -7.19 -16.12
N SER A 165 23.99 -6.42 -17.20
CA SER A 165 23.77 -4.97 -17.21
C SER A 165 22.30 -4.61 -16.95
N ALA A 166 21.36 -5.32 -17.57
CA ALA A 166 19.94 -5.14 -17.34
C ALA A 166 19.54 -5.53 -15.90
N ILE A 167 20.08 -6.64 -15.37
CA ILE A 167 19.90 -7.03 -13.98
C ILE A 167 20.37 -5.93 -13.03
N ALA A 168 21.55 -5.36 -13.27
CA ALA A 168 22.07 -4.26 -12.44
C ALA A 168 21.12 -3.05 -12.44
N VAL A 169 20.58 -2.66 -13.59
CA VAL A 169 19.58 -1.58 -13.72
C VAL A 169 18.31 -1.91 -12.95
N LEU A 170 17.77 -3.14 -13.10
CA LEU A 170 16.58 -3.56 -12.40
C LEU A 170 16.78 -3.62 -10.88
N LEU A 171 17.95 -4.04 -10.40
CA LEU A 171 18.28 -4.05 -8.97
C LEU A 171 18.34 -2.62 -8.42
N VAL A 172 19.01 -1.69 -9.10
CA VAL A 172 19.05 -0.30 -8.68
C VAL A 172 17.65 0.31 -8.70
N GLY A 173 16.86 0.06 -9.75
CA GLY A 173 15.47 0.52 -9.83
C GLY A 173 14.59 -0.04 -8.73
N SER A 174 14.73 -1.33 -8.39
CA SER A 174 13.99 -1.95 -7.29
C SER A 174 14.35 -1.36 -5.92
N LEU A 175 15.64 -1.04 -5.70
CA LEU A 175 16.09 -0.36 -4.47
C LEU A 175 15.52 1.05 -4.36
N VAL A 176 15.45 1.80 -5.46
CA VAL A 176 14.80 3.12 -5.49
C VAL A 176 13.31 3.00 -5.20
N GLY A 177 12.63 2.04 -5.81
CA GLY A 177 11.21 1.76 -5.54
C GLY A 177 10.96 1.37 -4.09
N ALA A 178 11.78 0.47 -3.52
CA ALA A 178 11.70 0.07 -2.11
C ALA A 178 11.95 1.26 -1.17
N TYR A 179 12.94 2.09 -1.47
CA TYR A 179 13.21 3.31 -0.72
C TYR A 179 12.01 4.24 -0.68
N LEU A 180 11.36 4.47 -1.82
CA LEU A 180 10.15 5.29 -1.90
C LEU A 180 9.00 4.66 -1.13
N GLN A 181 8.78 3.36 -1.25
CA GLN A 181 7.71 2.65 -0.53
C GLN A 181 7.88 2.76 0.99
N VAL A 182 9.09 2.57 1.51
CA VAL A 182 9.37 2.73 2.94
C VAL A 182 9.06 4.15 3.41
N ASN A 183 9.47 5.17 2.65
CA ASN A 183 9.19 6.56 2.98
C ASN A 183 7.70 6.93 2.94
N GLN A 184 6.89 6.17 2.19
CA GLN A 184 5.45 6.38 2.07
C GLN A 184 4.59 5.41 2.90
N ALA A 185 5.22 4.63 3.80
CA ALA A 185 4.54 3.65 4.65
C ALA A 185 3.36 4.24 5.46
N PHE A 186 3.42 5.52 5.81
CA PHE A 186 2.41 6.23 6.59
C PHE A 186 1.49 7.15 5.77
N LEU A 187 1.56 7.09 4.42
CA LEU A 187 0.82 7.99 3.54
C LEU A 187 -0.69 7.96 3.81
N GLY A 188 -1.27 6.77 4.02
CA GLY A 188 -2.69 6.62 4.32
C GLY A 188 -3.10 7.36 5.59
N TYR A 189 -2.33 7.22 6.65
CA TYR A 189 -2.57 7.91 7.93
C TYR A 189 -2.38 9.41 7.82
N LEU A 190 -1.32 9.88 7.15
CA LEU A 190 -1.08 11.30 6.89
C LEU A 190 -2.22 11.95 6.07
N ALA A 191 -2.74 11.22 5.09
CA ALA A 191 -3.84 11.69 4.25
C ALA A 191 -5.15 11.81 5.03
N VAL A 192 -5.46 10.81 5.87
CA VAL A 192 -6.76 10.67 6.53
C VAL A 192 -6.80 11.45 7.84
N ILE A 193 -5.72 11.42 8.65
CA ILE A 193 -5.67 12.00 9.99
C ILE A 193 -5.18 13.46 9.99
N LYS A 194 -4.09 13.75 9.25
CA LYS A 194 -3.56 15.14 9.19
C LYS A 194 -4.22 16.00 8.14
N GLY A 195 -4.81 15.43 7.10
CA GLY A 195 -5.50 16.16 6.04
C GLY A 195 -4.60 17.07 5.20
N LEU A 196 -3.28 16.82 5.17
CA LEU A 196 -2.31 17.59 4.40
C LEU A 196 -2.57 17.51 2.89
N GLY A 197 -2.11 18.49 2.10
CA GLY A 197 -2.13 18.43 0.64
C GLY A 197 -1.28 17.27 0.08
N PRO A 198 -1.49 16.84 -1.18
CA PRO A 198 -0.83 15.65 -1.73
C PRO A 198 0.70 15.72 -1.67
N ILE A 199 1.29 16.78 -2.16
CA ILE A 199 2.75 17.00 -2.18
C ILE A 199 3.29 17.13 -0.76
N ALA A 200 2.62 17.89 0.10
CA ALA A 200 3.01 18.07 1.50
C ALA A 200 2.97 16.73 2.28
N THR A 201 2.02 15.84 1.97
CA THR A 201 1.93 14.50 2.56
C THR A 201 3.16 13.66 2.19
N ILE A 202 3.54 13.64 0.91
CA ILE A 202 4.70 12.89 0.41
C ILE A 202 5.99 13.45 1.03
N GLN A 203 6.18 14.77 1.01
CA GLN A 203 7.35 15.43 1.60
C GLN A 203 7.45 15.15 3.10
N ARG A 204 6.34 15.25 3.84
CA ARG A 204 6.30 14.97 5.27
C ARG A 204 6.64 13.50 5.58
N GLY A 205 6.17 12.56 4.75
CA GLY A 205 6.55 11.15 4.84
C GLY A 205 8.06 10.97 4.72
N ILE A 206 8.65 11.50 3.65
CA ILE A 206 10.09 11.40 3.39
C ILE A 206 10.90 12.03 4.55
N THR A 207 10.64 13.28 4.91
CA THR A 207 11.44 14.00 5.92
C THR A 207 11.40 13.37 7.30
N THR A 208 10.26 12.78 7.69
CA THR A 208 10.11 12.14 9.00
C THR A 208 10.71 10.73 9.02
N VAL A 209 10.50 9.96 7.95
CA VAL A 209 10.95 8.57 7.88
C VAL A 209 12.47 8.45 7.63
N GLN A 210 13.07 9.38 6.87
CA GLN A 210 14.51 9.33 6.56
C GLN A 210 15.39 9.18 7.81
N GLY A 211 15.07 9.86 8.90
CA GLY A 211 15.81 9.78 10.16
C GLY A 211 15.73 8.41 10.86
N GLN A 212 14.76 7.57 10.48
CA GLN A 212 14.48 6.26 11.10
C GLN A 212 14.14 5.18 10.07
N TRP A 213 14.74 5.29 8.90
CA TRP A 213 14.42 4.44 7.75
C TRP A 213 14.53 2.94 8.05
N TRP A 214 15.59 2.54 8.76
CA TRP A 214 15.81 1.14 9.14
C TRP A 214 14.76 0.60 10.11
N GLN A 215 14.30 1.42 11.04
CA GLN A 215 13.22 1.05 11.96
C GLN A 215 11.89 0.90 11.22
N VAL A 216 11.61 1.79 10.27
CA VAL A 216 10.40 1.69 9.43
C VAL A 216 10.48 0.48 8.51
N LEU A 217 11.63 0.20 7.89
CA LEU A 217 11.85 -1.01 7.11
C LEU A 217 11.63 -2.27 7.97
N GLY A 218 12.23 -2.30 9.17
CA GLY A 218 12.03 -3.40 10.13
C GLY A 218 10.56 -3.59 10.52
N LEU A 219 9.82 -2.48 10.69
CA LEU A 219 8.37 -2.53 10.94
C LEU A 219 7.63 -3.17 9.76
N LEU A 220 7.92 -2.76 8.52
CA LEU A 220 7.29 -3.31 7.32
C LEU A 220 7.61 -4.80 7.13
N VAL A 221 8.85 -5.23 7.39
CA VAL A 221 9.24 -6.64 7.36
C VAL A 221 8.44 -7.45 8.40
N MET A 222 8.30 -6.94 9.62
CA MET A 222 7.49 -7.61 10.66
C MET A 222 6.00 -7.69 10.27
N GLN A 223 5.47 -6.64 9.66
CA GLN A 223 4.10 -6.65 9.14
C GLN A 223 3.92 -7.67 8.01
N ALA A 224 4.88 -7.76 7.10
CA ALA A 224 4.88 -8.77 6.03
C ALA A 224 4.91 -10.20 6.61
N LEU A 225 5.72 -10.46 7.63
CA LEU A 225 5.75 -11.76 8.33
C LEU A 225 4.41 -12.08 9.01
N ILE A 226 3.75 -11.10 9.64
CA ILE A 226 2.43 -11.28 10.25
C ILE A 226 1.38 -11.63 9.17
N LEU A 227 1.40 -10.94 8.02
CA LEU A 227 0.51 -11.25 6.91
C LEU A 227 0.81 -12.64 6.32
N LEU A 228 2.08 -13.00 6.15
CA LEU A 228 2.49 -14.31 5.67
C LEU A 228 1.99 -15.43 6.60
N LEU A 229 2.11 -15.27 7.90
CA LEU A 229 1.54 -16.20 8.89
C LEU A 229 0.01 -16.29 8.75
N GLY A 230 -0.66 -15.15 8.46
CA GLY A 230 -2.08 -15.11 8.18
C GLY A 230 -2.47 -15.93 6.94
N VAL A 231 -1.67 -15.86 5.87
CA VAL A 231 -1.85 -16.68 4.67
C VAL A 231 -1.62 -18.16 4.98
N CYS A 232 -0.55 -18.51 5.69
CA CYS A 232 -0.24 -19.89 6.08
C CYS A 232 -1.34 -20.54 6.93
N ALA A 233 -2.13 -19.74 7.65
CA ALA A 233 -3.34 -20.21 8.36
C ALA A 233 -4.55 -20.37 7.42
N CYS A 234 -4.34 -20.93 6.23
CA CYS A 234 -5.36 -21.17 5.19
C CYS A 234 -6.13 -19.91 4.76
N GLY A 235 -5.49 -18.73 4.86
CA GLY A 235 -6.10 -17.45 4.53
C GLY A 235 -7.04 -16.88 5.61
N PHE A 236 -7.65 -17.70 6.45
CA PHE A 236 -8.51 -17.22 7.55
C PHE A 236 -7.74 -16.35 8.56
N GLY A 237 -6.45 -16.60 8.72
CA GLY A 237 -5.59 -15.78 9.56
C GLY A 237 -5.48 -14.34 9.09
N LEU A 238 -5.73 -14.04 7.81
CA LEU A 238 -5.73 -12.67 7.28
C LEU A 238 -6.83 -11.81 7.89
N LEU A 239 -7.97 -12.39 8.29
CA LEU A 239 -9.05 -11.67 8.94
C LEU A 239 -8.61 -11.06 10.29
N ALA A 240 -7.59 -11.63 10.93
CA ALA A 240 -6.96 -11.06 12.12
C ALA A 240 -5.66 -10.31 11.79
N ALA A 241 -4.83 -10.82 10.89
CA ALA A 241 -3.54 -10.24 10.54
C ALA A 241 -3.67 -8.83 9.92
N VAL A 242 -4.63 -8.62 9.02
CA VAL A 242 -4.87 -7.32 8.39
C VAL A 242 -5.23 -6.25 9.44
N PRO A 243 -6.25 -6.41 10.29
CA PRO A 243 -6.53 -5.45 11.36
C PRO A 243 -5.33 -5.18 12.30
N VAL A 244 -4.58 -6.23 12.65
CA VAL A 244 -3.39 -6.09 13.50
C VAL A 244 -2.34 -5.22 12.82
N VAL A 245 -2.08 -5.42 11.52
CA VAL A 245 -1.14 -4.61 10.75
C VAL A 245 -1.57 -3.14 10.71
N PHE A 246 -2.87 -2.85 10.50
CA PHE A 246 -3.38 -1.49 10.61
C PHE A 246 -3.18 -0.90 12.02
N GLY A 247 -3.41 -1.67 13.08
CA GLY A 247 -3.14 -1.25 14.45
C GLY A 247 -1.64 -0.94 14.69
N ILE A 248 -0.74 -1.78 14.18
CA ILE A 248 0.72 -1.57 14.24
C ILE A 248 1.12 -0.29 13.53
N THR A 249 0.60 -0.08 12.30
CA THR A 249 0.89 1.13 11.52
C THR A 249 0.35 2.38 12.20
N ALA A 250 -0.84 2.31 12.81
CA ALA A 250 -1.43 3.41 13.57
C ALA A 250 -0.58 3.79 14.79
N SER A 251 -0.07 2.81 15.54
CA SER A 251 0.81 3.03 16.68
C SER A 251 2.15 3.65 16.25
N ALA A 252 2.77 3.10 15.21
CA ALA A 252 4.01 3.64 14.64
C ALA A 252 3.82 5.08 14.13
N TYR A 253 2.70 5.34 13.46
CA TYR A 253 2.32 6.68 13.02
C TYR A 253 2.22 7.65 14.20
N ARG A 254 1.55 7.25 15.29
CA ARG A 254 1.42 8.08 16.49
C ARG A 254 2.77 8.41 17.13
N GLN A 255 3.72 7.47 17.13
CA GLN A 255 5.07 7.68 17.65
C GLN A 255 5.86 8.70 16.82
N LEU A 256 5.68 8.73 15.49
CA LEU A 256 6.44 9.57 14.56
C LEU A 256 5.81 10.92 14.28
N PHE A 257 4.47 10.97 14.16
CA PHE A 257 3.74 12.15 13.69
C PHE A 257 2.82 12.78 14.75
N GLY A 258 2.72 12.15 15.92
CA GLY A 258 1.85 12.59 17.02
C GLY A 258 0.43 12.04 16.95
N GLY A 259 -0.35 12.33 17.99
CA GLY A 259 -1.70 11.78 18.20
C GLY A 259 -2.86 12.69 17.76
N ASP A 260 -2.59 13.82 17.10
CA ASP A 260 -3.62 14.81 16.78
C ASP A 260 -4.43 14.41 15.54
N ASP A 261 -5.74 14.35 15.68
CA ASP A 261 -6.70 14.16 14.57
C ASP A 261 -7.06 15.52 13.94
N ALA A 262 -6.11 16.13 13.23
CA ALA A 262 -6.27 17.46 12.65
C ALA A 262 -7.33 17.51 11.53
N ALA A 263 -7.61 16.38 10.88
CA ALA A 263 -8.61 16.28 9.82
C ALA A 263 -10.00 15.91 10.33
N GLY A 264 -10.17 15.68 11.64
CA GLY A 264 -11.46 15.34 12.24
C GLY A 264 -12.01 14.00 11.80
N LEU A 265 -11.17 12.97 11.63
CA LEU A 265 -11.62 11.62 11.25
C LEU A 265 -12.68 11.06 12.22
N LEU A 266 -12.58 11.43 13.50
CA LEU A 266 -13.49 11.00 14.56
C LEU A 266 -14.68 11.95 14.79
N ASN A 267 -14.71 13.14 14.18
CA ASN A 267 -15.75 14.17 14.39
C ASN A 267 -17.12 13.83 13.78
N GLY A 268 -17.39 12.59 13.47
CA GLY A 268 -18.68 12.12 12.93
C GLY A 268 -19.34 11.06 13.82
N ARG A 269 -19.09 11.10 15.13
CA ARG A 269 -19.79 10.29 16.12
C ARG A 269 -21.00 10.97 16.67
#